data_8ba8f869a42fa775f87d60467e57ef65
#
_entry.id   8ba8f869a42fa775f87d60467e57ef65
#
_cell.length_a   1.000
_cell.length_b   1.000
_cell.length_c   1.000
_cell.angle_alpha   90.00
_cell.angle_beta   90.00
_cell.angle_gamma   90.00
#
_symmetry.space_group_name_H-M   'P 1'
#
loop_
_entity.id
_entity.type
_entity.pdbx_description
1 polymer ?
#
loop_
_entity_poly.entity_id
_entity_poly.type
_entity_poly.pdbx_seq_one_letter_code
_entity_poly.pdbx_strand_id
1 'polypeptide(L)'
;IGQAFPYTQISKLHNMVHESSLIIQDENMQKMVNEARAKGAQVVVVISHNGMDVDLKMASRVSGIDAILCGHTHDGTPVATLVSNKGGKTIVTNAGSNGKFLGVLDFEVKNGRVVDLRYKPRPVFSNMLPADKGMDALITKIRAPYESKLNEVLAVTEGLLYRRGNFNGTGDQLLLDAMLEVQGADIAFSPGFRWGTTLLSGQPITREWLMDMTATTYSYATVTEMTGATIKTVMEDVCDNLFNPDPYYQHGGDM
;
A
#
# COMPACT_ATOMS: atom_id res chain seq x y z
N ILE A 1 18.20 0.03 6.36
CA ILE A 1 18.20 1.00 5.25
C ILE A 1 16.74 1.30 4.91
N GLY A 2 16.39 2.56 4.70
CA GLY A 2 15.05 2.98 4.27
C GLY A 2 15.04 3.32 2.77
N GLN A 3 13.96 2.94 2.09
CA GLN A 3 13.67 3.32 0.71
C GLN A 3 12.28 3.96 0.67
N ALA A 4 12.25 5.25 0.38
CA ALA A 4 10.99 6.00 0.28
C ALA A 4 10.31 5.78 -1.09
N PHE A 5 8.99 5.97 -1.10
CA PHE A 5 8.18 5.91 -2.32
C PHE A 5 8.63 6.97 -3.33
N PRO A 6 8.99 6.59 -4.56
CA PRO A 6 9.59 7.52 -5.53
C PRO A 6 8.65 8.64 -5.98
N TYR A 7 7.35 8.41 -5.97
CA TYR A 7 6.34 9.40 -6.36
C TYR A 7 5.94 10.39 -5.26
N THR A 8 6.59 10.35 -4.11
CA THR A 8 6.30 11.27 -3.00
C THR A 8 6.43 12.73 -3.43
N GLN A 9 7.37 13.07 -4.32
CA GLN A 9 7.53 14.43 -4.85
C GLN A 9 6.37 14.88 -5.75
N ILE A 10 5.76 13.95 -6.47
CA ILE A 10 4.63 14.23 -7.38
C ILE A 10 3.33 14.29 -6.58
N SER A 11 3.17 13.41 -5.59
CA SER A 11 1.95 13.30 -4.78
C SER A 11 1.83 14.34 -3.67
N LYS A 12 2.87 15.12 -3.40
CA LYS A 12 2.91 16.15 -2.35
C LYS A 12 3.25 17.51 -2.94
N LEU A 13 2.79 18.56 -2.27
CA LEU A 13 3.16 19.93 -2.67
C LEU A 13 4.68 20.07 -2.65
N HIS A 14 5.24 20.65 -3.70
CA HIS A 14 6.68 20.79 -3.90
C HIS A 14 7.40 21.46 -2.73
N ASN A 15 6.74 22.37 -2.01
CA ASN A 15 7.27 23.02 -0.82
C ASN A 15 7.35 22.13 0.43
N MET A 16 6.75 20.94 0.40
CA MET A 16 6.80 19.98 1.52
C MET A 16 7.94 18.96 1.38
N VAL A 17 8.51 18.81 0.18
CA VAL A 17 9.56 17.82 -0.12
C VAL A 17 10.68 18.53 -0.86
N HIS A 18 11.45 19.36 -0.12
CA HIS A 18 12.59 20.07 -0.67
C HIS A 18 13.82 19.16 -0.75
N GLU A 19 14.60 19.32 -1.82
CA GLU A 19 15.97 18.82 -2.00
C GLU A 19 16.14 17.29 -1.87
N SER A 20 15.05 16.50 -1.95
CA SER A 20 15.11 15.05 -1.88
C SER A 20 15.08 14.43 -3.26
N SER A 21 16.04 13.55 -3.57
CA SER A 21 15.98 12.69 -4.74
C SER A 21 15.24 11.40 -4.37
N LEU A 22 13.94 11.36 -4.62
CA LEU A 22 13.08 10.22 -4.31
C LEU A 22 12.88 9.36 -5.57
N ILE A 23 13.96 8.82 -6.10
CA ILE A 23 13.94 7.92 -7.26
C ILE A 23 14.49 6.54 -6.90
N ILE A 24 14.09 5.54 -7.65
CA ILE A 24 14.65 4.20 -7.50
C ILE A 24 16.07 4.22 -8.11
N GLN A 25 17.07 4.00 -7.27
CA GLN A 25 18.48 4.03 -7.65
C GLN A 25 19.20 2.79 -7.11
N ASP A 26 19.33 1.76 -7.92
CA ASP A 26 20.06 0.53 -7.57
C ASP A 26 21.48 0.81 -7.11
N GLU A 27 22.17 1.72 -7.80
CA GLU A 27 23.58 2.08 -7.49
C GLU A 27 23.70 2.74 -6.12
N ASN A 28 22.77 3.62 -5.78
CA ASN A 28 22.75 4.28 -4.48
C ASN A 28 22.41 3.30 -3.36
N MET A 29 21.44 2.41 -3.58
CA MET A 29 21.12 1.33 -2.65
C MET A 29 22.35 0.41 -2.47
N GLN A 30 23.03 0.02 -3.55
CA GLN A 30 24.24 -0.81 -3.45
C GLN A 30 25.34 -0.12 -2.65
N LYS A 31 25.55 1.18 -2.85
CA LYS A 31 26.50 1.97 -2.06
C LYS A 31 26.16 1.92 -0.56
N MET A 32 24.91 2.16 -0.21
CA MET A 32 24.46 2.13 1.19
C MET A 32 24.60 0.75 1.83
N VAL A 33 24.32 -0.31 1.08
CA VAL A 33 24.54 -1.70 1.53
C VAL A 33 26.01 -1.95 1.80
N ASN A 34 26.88 -1.54 0.88
CA ASN A 34 28.33 -1.71 1.01
C ASN A 34 28.86 -0.94 2.23
N GLU A 35 28.40 0.28 2.46
CA GLU A 35 28.76 1.07 3.64
C GLU A 35 28.30 0.41 4.96
N ALA A 36 27.06 -0.11 4.99
CA ALA A 36 26.56 -0.82 6.16
C ALA A 36 27.40 -2.07 6.47
N ARG A 37 27.72 -2.85 5.45
CA ARG A 37 28.59 -4.04 5.57
C ARG A 37 30.00 -3.67 6.02
N ALA A 38 30.59 -2.62 5.47
CA ALA A 38 31.92 -2.13 5.86
C ALA A 38 31.97 -1.65 7.32
N LYS A 39 30.83 -1.15 7.85
CA LYS A 39 30.67 -0.79 9.27
C LYS A 39 30.39 -1.99 10.18
N GLY A 40 30.40 -3.21 9.66
CA GLY A 40 30.24 -4.45 10.43
C GLY A 40 28.81 -4.97 10.53
N ALA A 41 27.88 -4.48 9.72
CA ALA A 41 26.51 -5.01 9.73
C ALA A 41 26.49 -6.47 9.27
N GLN A 42 26.04 -7.37 10.14
CA GLN A 42 25.93 -8.79 9.87
C GLN A 42 24.62 -9.14 9.15
N VAL A 43 23.57 -8.33 9.37
CA VAL A 43 22.28 -8.42 8.70
C VAL A 43 21.94 -7.05 8.12
N VAL A 44 21.55 -7.00 6.85
CA VAL A 44 21.09 -5.79 6.17
C VAL A 44 19.65 -5.98 5.74
N VAL A 45 18.77 -5.20 6.33
CA VAL A 45 17.34 -5.17 6.01
C VAL A 45 17.00 -3.83 5.37
N VAL A 46 16.26 -3.87 4.28
CA VAL A 46 15.66 -2.69 3.64
C VAL A 46 14.19 -2.62 4.05
N ILE A 47 13.77 -1.47 4.55
CA ILE A 47 12.36 -1.13 4.75
C ILE A 47 11.96 -0.27 3.55
N SER A 48 11.09 -0.79 2.71
CA SER A 48 10.74 -0.18 1.43
C SER A 48 9.27 0.20 1.33
N HIS A 49 9.02 1.31 0.65
CA HIS A 49 7.67 1.72 0.24
C HIS A 49 7.53 1.81 -1.30
N ASN A 50 8.29 1.01 -2.04
CA ASN A 50 8.26 1.02 -3.50
C ASN A 50 7.09 0.23 -4.11
N GLY A 51 6.60 -0.79 -3.42
CA GLY A 51 5.73 -1.82 -3.94
C GLY A 51 6.46 -3.13 -4.27
N MET A 52 5.70 -4.24 -4.30
CA MET A 52 6.25 -5.59 -4.37
C MET A 52 7.07 -5.84 -5.64
N ASP A 53 6.56 -5.46 -6.82
CA ASP A 53 7.22 -5.72 -8.10
C ASP A 53 8.54 -4.95 -8.23
N VAL A 54 8.55 -3.70 -7.77
CA VAL A 54 9.75 -2.86 -7.73
C VAL A 54 10.81 -3.46 -6.81
N ASP A 55 10.40 -3.92 -5.63
CA ASP A 55 11.31 -4.51 -4.66
C ASP A 55 11.86 -5.87 -5.10
N LEU A 56 11.08 -6.67 -5.81
CA LEU A 56 11.56 -7.91 -6.46
C LEU A 56 12.64 -7.59 -7.49
N LYS A 57 12.44 -6.56 -8.32
CA LYS A 57 13.45 -6.13 -9.28
C LYS A 57 14.69 -5.60 -8.58
N MET A 58 14.57 -4.74 -7.57
CA MET A 58 15.69 -4.22 -6.79
C MET A 58 16.48 -5.36 -6.13
N ALA A 59 15.80 -6.34 -5.52
CA ALA A 59 16.44 -7.51 -4.93
C ALA A 59 17.29 -8.31 -5.92
N SER A 60 16.89 -8.36 -7.20
CA SER A 60 17.63 -9.04 -8.26
C SER A 60 18.90 -8.29 -8.71
N ARG A 61 18.95 -6.98 -8.48
CA ARG A 61 20.02 -6.09 -8.97
C ARG A 61 21.01 -5.68 -7.89
N VAL A 62 20.56 -5.54 -6.65
CA VAL A 62 21.39 -5.10 -5.52
C VAL A 62 21.82 -6.32 -4.71
N SER A 63 23.12 -6.42 -4.46
CA SER A 63 23.72 -7.53 -3.71
C SER A 63 23.95 -7.17 -2.25
N GLY A 64 23.90 -8.17 -1.37
CA GLY A 64 24.24 -8.02 0.05
C GLY A 64 23.07 -7.54 0.93
N ILE A 65 21.85 -7.44 0.40
CA ILE A 65 20.63 -7.30 1.18
C ILE A 65 20.16 -8.70 1.61
N ASP A 66 19.88 -8.91 2.89
CA ASP A 66 19.34 -10.18 3.39
C ASP A 66 17.82 -10.23 3.26
N ALA A 67 17.12 -9.13 3.56
CA ALA A 67 15.67 -9.04 3.42
C ALA A 67 15.21 -7.65 2.99
N ILE A 68 14.12 -7.60 2.20
CA ILE A 68 13.34 -6.39 1.91
C ILE A 68 11.95 -6.58 2.52
N LEU A 69 11.56 -5.63 3.38
CA LEU A 69 10.23 -5.53 3.94
C LEU A 69 9.46 -4.50 3.13
N CYS A 70 8.58 -4.99 2.25
CA CYS A 70 7.83 -4.17 1.33
C CYS A 70 6.62 -3.48 1.96
N GLY A 71 6.22 -2.37 1.38
CA GLY A 71 4.98 -1.68 1.62
C GLY A 71 4.34 -1.23 0.31
N HIS A 72 3.44 -0.26 0.37
CA HIS A 72 2.75 0.41 -0.72
C HIS A 72 1.66 -0.42 -1.41
N THR A 73 1.98 -1.56 -2.02
CA THR A 73 1.00 -2.39 -2.75
C THR A 73 0.07 -3.20 -1.86
N HIS A 74 0.28 -3.16 -0.53
CA HIS A 74 -0.56 -3.85 0.46
C HIS A 74 -0.69 -5.37 0.27
N ASP A 75 0.25 -6.00 -0.43
CA ASP A 75 0.23 -7.44 -0.66
C ASP A 75 0.39 -8.21 0.64
N GLY A 76 -0.40 -9.24 0.82
CA GLY A 76 -0.23 -10.20 1.91
C GLY A 76 0.50 -11.45 1.39
N THR A 77 1.83 -11.50 1.52
CA THR A 77 2.59 -12.66 1.05
C THR A 77 2.58 -13.78 2.09
N PRO A 78 1.92 -14.93 1.81
CA PRO A 78 1.89 -16.05 2.75
C PRO A 78 3.25 -16.73 2.88
N VAL A 79 4.08 -16.62 1.83
CA VAL A 79 5.44 -17.13 1.75
C VAL A 79 6.34 -16.04 1.22
N ALA A 80 7.53 -15.90 1.79
CA ALA A 80 8.51 -14.95 1.30
C ALA A 80 9.03 -15.37 -0.08
N THR A 81 9.23 -14.39 -0.97
CA THR A 81 9.86 -14.62 -2.27
C THR A 81 11.38 -14.56 -2.12
N LEU A 82 12.06 -15.59 -2.57
CA LEU A 82 13.52 -15.66 -2.57
C LEU A 82 14.06 -15.25 -3.93
N VAL A 83 14.74 -14.11 -4.00
CA VAL A 83 15.28 -13.54 -5.21
C VAL A 83 16.78 -13.77 -5.27
N SER A 84 17.27 -14.38 -6.35
CA SER A 84 18.71 -14.57 -6.59
C SER A 84 19.33 -13.34 -7.24
N ASN A 85 20.54 -12.97 -6.81
CA ASN A 85 21.34 -11.88 -7.38
C ASN A 85 22.82 -12.27 -7.45
N LYS A 86 23.67 -11.37 -7.92
CA LYS A 86 25.12 -11.63 -8.09
C LYS A 86 25.85 -11.95 -6.78
N GLY A 87 25.35 -11.51 -5.64
CA GLY A 87 25.97 -11.67 -4.31
C GLY A 87 25.32 -12.77 -3.45
N GLY A 88 24.28 -13.44 -3.95
CA GLY A 88 23.57 -14.46 -3.18
C GLY A 88 22.06 -14.40 -3.38
N LYS A 89 21.33 -14.34 -2.29
CA LYS A 89 19.86 -14.34 -2.30
C LYS A 89 19.34 -13.27 -1.33
N THR A 90 18.26 -12.63 -1.71
CA THR A 90 17.52 -11.68 -0.88
C THR A 90 16.10 -12.18 -0.70
N ILE A 91 15.57 -12.16 0.51
CA ILE A 91 14.15 -12.41 0.76
C ILE A 91 13.37 -11.11 0.60
N VAL A 92 12.21 -11.21 -0.07
CA VAL A 92 11.26 -10.11 -0.25
C VAL A 92 9.92 -10.52 0.34
N THR A 93 9.37 -9.70 1.24
CA THR A 93 8.11 -9.98 1.96
C THR A 93 7.24 -8.74 2.01
N ASN A 94 5.93 -8.95 2.03
CA ASN A 94 4.95 -7.91 2.33
C ASN A 94 3.89 -8.48 3.29
N ALA A 95 3.68 -7.82 4.42
CA ALA A 95 2.77 -8.28 5.48
C ALA A 95 1.34 -7.70 5.34
N GLY A 96 0.93 -7.32 4.14
CA GLY A 96 -0.38 -6.76 3.90
C GLY A 96 -0.51 -5.31 4.38
N SER A 97 -1.69 -4.98 4.86
CA SER A 97 -2.03 -3.62 5.29
C SER A 97 -2.91 -3.62 6.54
N ASN A 98 -3.06 -2.44 7.15
CA ASN A 98 -4.02 -2.19 8.24
C ASN A 98 -3.86 -3.12 9.45
N GLY A 99 -2.65 -3.60 9.73
CA GLY A 99 -2.39 -4.51 10.85
C GLY A 99 -3.02 -5.91 10.71
N LYS A 100 -3.45 -6.31 9.51
CA LYS A 100 -4.05 -7.65 9.28
C LYS A 100 -3.09 -8.79 9.52
N PHE A 101 -1.80 -8.56 9.31
CA PHE A 101 -0.74 -9.55 9.54
C PHE A 101 0.44 -8.93 10.25
N LEU A 102 1.10 -9.73 11.08
CA LEU A 102 2.41 -9.46 11.64
C LEU A 102 3.42 -10.37 10.92
N GLY A 103 4.31 -9.80 10.13
CA GLY A 103 5.42 -10.54 9.52
C GLY A 103 6.52 -10.78 10.55
N VAL A 104 6.83 -12.04 10.83
CA VAL A 104 7.93 -12.43 11.71
C VAL A 104 9.08 -12.97 10.87
N LEU A 105 10.25 -12.37 11.00
CA LEU A 105 11.48 -12.81 10.37
C LEU A 105 12.50 -13.21 11.43
N ASP A 106 13.00 -14.44 11.31
CA ASP A 106 14.09 -14.95 12.14
C ASP A 106 15.33 -15.14 11.28
N PHE A 107 16.47 -14.57 11.68
CA PHE A 107 17.76 -14.71 10.99
C PHE A 107 18.70 -15.57 11.83
N GLU A 108 19.25 -16.62 11.25
CA GLU A 108 20.38 -17.33 11.83
C GLU A 108 21.69 -16.75 11.27
N VAL A 109 22.52 -16.20 12.17
CA VAL A 109 23.79 -15.56 11.78
C VAL A 109 24.96 -16.41 12.25
N LYS A 110 25.86 -16.78 11.33
CA LYS A 110 27.11 -17.48 11.61
C LYS A 110 28.26 -16.80 10.87
N ASN A 111 29.38 -16.58 11.57
CA ASN A 111 30.56 -15.95 11.00
C ASN A 111 30.28 -14.62 10.28
N GLY A 112 29.39 -13.80 10.85
CA GLY A 112 29.05 -12.48 10.32
C GLY A 112 28.13 -12.48 9.10
N ARG A 113 27.51 -13.62 8.78
CA ARG A 113 26.60 -13.77 7.61
C ARG A 113 25.32 -14.50 8.00
N VAL A 114 24.23 -14.15 7.35
CA VAL A 114 22.98 -14.89 7.43
C VAL A 114 23.14 -16.25 6.73
N VAL A 115 22.92 -17.34 7.46
CA VAL A 115 23.02 -18.71 6.96
C VAL A 115 21.65 -19.36 6.80
N ASP A 116 20.65 -18.92 7.56
CA ASP A 116 19.26 -19.35 7.43
C ASP A 116 18.33 -18.19 7.74
N LEU A 117 17.14 -18.23 7.17
CA LEU A 117 16.13 -17.20 7.35
C LEU A 117 14.75 -17.84 7.29
N ARG A 118 13.89 -17.49 8.25
CA ARG A 118 12.52 -17.96 8.33
C ARG A 118 11.55 -16.79 8.35
N TYR A 119 10.52 -16.88 7.53
CA TYR A 119 9.43 -15.93 7.50
C TYR A 119 8.11 -16.60 7.86
N LYS A 120 7.34 -15.96 8.73
CA LYS A 120 5.99 -16.42 9.10
C LYS A 120 5.06 -15.20 9.20
N PRO A 121 4.08 -15.05 8.32
CA PRO A 121 2.99 -14.11 8.53
C PRO A 121 2.08 -14.66 9.63
N ARG A 122 1.76 -13.85 10.61
CA ARG A 122 0.81 -14.14 11.69
C ARG A 122 -0.44 -13.31 11.44
N PRO A 123 -1.58 -13.92 11.11
CA PRO A 123 -2.81 -13.16 10.98
C PRO A 123 -3.24 -12.62 12.34
N VAL A 124 -3.73 -11.38 12.33
CA VAL A 124 -4.23 -10.69 13.51
C VAL A 124 -5.76 -10.69 13.46
N PHE A 125 -6.38 -11.57 14.25
CA PHE A 125 -7.83 -11.67 14.34
C PHE A 125 -8.31 -10.96 15.59
N SER A 126 -9.09 -9.90 15.44
CA SER A 126 -9.61 -9.08 16.55
C SER A 126 -10.54 -9.85 17.49
N ASN A 127 -11.16 -10.93 17.01
CA ASN A 127 -12.03 -11.79 17.82
C ASN A 127 -11.28 -12.94 18.52
N MET A 128 -9.98 -13.11 18.28
CA MET A 128 -9.15 -14.16 18.87
C MET A 128 -8.08 -13.62 19.82
N LEU A 129 -7.77 -12.34 19.71
CA LEU A 129 -6.75 -11.67 20.51
C LEU A 129 -7.39 -10.62 21.41
N PRO A 130 -7.05 -10.57 22.72
CA PRO A 130 -7.52 -9.50 23.58
C PRO A 130 -6.88 -8.17 23.13
N ALA A 131 -7.71 -7.12 23.11
CA ALA A 131 -7.21 -5.77 22.86
C ALA A 131 -6.26 -5.30 23.99
N ASP A 132 -5.26 -4.51 23.65
CA ASP A 132 -4.47 -3.81 24.64
C ASP A 132 -5.34 -2.78 25.37
N LYS A 133 -5.42 -2.87 26.69
CA LYS A 133 -6.32 -2.03 27.50
C LYS A 133 -5.97 -0.53 27.44
N GLY A 134 -4.69 -0.20 27.32
CA GLY A 134 -4.24 1.18 27.23
C GLY A 134 -4.63 1.80 25.88
N MET A 135 -4.42 1.05 24.79
CA MET A 135 -4.80 1.48 23.46
C MET A 135 -6.32 1.58 23.31
N ASP A 136 -7.07 0.62 23.82
CA ASP A 136 -8.53 0.62 23.80
C ASP A 136 -9.12 1.84 24.54
N ALA A 137 -8.58 2.15 25.73
CA ALA A 137 -8.97 3.35 26.46
C ALA A 137 -8.63 4.65 25.70
N LEU A 138 -7.48 4.71 25.03
CA LEU A 138 -7.08 5.85 24.21
C LEU A 138 -8.01 6.03 23.01
N ILE A 139 -8.30 4.95 22.28
CA ILE A 139 -9.23 4.96 21.14
C ILE A 139 -10.62 5.43 21.60
N THR A 140 -11.14 4.86 22.68
CA THR A 140 -12.45 5.24 23.25
C THR A 140 -12.48 6.74 23.59
N LYS A 141 -11.44 7.26 24.25
CA LYS A 141 -11.34 8.69 24.58
C LYS A 141 -11.34 9.59 23.34
N ILE A 142 -10.60 9.22 22.31
CA ILE A 142 -10.51 10.02 21.07
C ILE A 142 -11.82 9.97 20.30
N ARG A 143 -12.47 8.81 20.23
CA ARG A 143 -13.71 8.59 19.49
C ARG A 143 -14.95 9.19 20.17
N ALA A 144 -14.96 9.30 21.49
CA ALA A 144 -16.15 9.69 22.27
C ALA A 144 -16.92 10.91 21.73
N PRO A 145 -16.29 12.03 21.30
CA PRO A 145 -17.01 13.17 20.75
C PRO A 145 -17.68 12.91 19.39
N TYR A 146 -17.28 11.86 18.68
CA TYR A 146 -17.71 11.57 17.32
C TYR A 146 -18.55 10.31 17.20
N GLU A 147 -18.64 9.52 18.27
CA GLU A 147 -19.20 8.16 18.26
C GLU A 147 -20.62 8.10 17.70
N SER A 148 -21.50 9.01 18.11
CA SER A 148 -22.89 9.04 17.61
C SER A 148 -22.96 9.32 16.10
N LYS A 149 -22.07 10.17 15.60
CA LYS A 149 -21.98 10.49 14.17
C LYS A 149 -21.37 9.35 13.37
N LEU A 150 -20.33 8.73 13.89
CA LEU A 150 -19.62 7.63 13.21
C LEU A 150 -20.52 6.40 13.07
N ASN A 151 -21.28 6.09 14.12
CA ASN A 151 -22.17 4.92 14.16
C ASN A 151 -23.53 5.14 13.49
N GLU A 152 -23.79 6.32 12.92
CA GLU A 152 -25.04 6.58 12.17
C GLU A 152 -25.15 5.58 11.01
N VAL A 153 -26.20 4.76 11.02
CA VAL A 153 -26.50 3.80 9.96
C VAL A 153 -27.19 4.53 8.81
N LEU A 154 -26.57 4.53 7.64
CA LEU A 154 -27.07 5.20 6.44
C LEU A 154 -27.92 4.26 5.59
N ALA A 155 -27.53 2.98 5.51
CA ALA A 155 -28.20 1.94 4.75
C ALA A 155 -27.75 0.56 5.23
N VAL A 156 -28.29 -0.49 4.63
CA VAL A 156 -27.85 -1.87 4.80
C VAL A 156 -27.51 -2.42 3.43
N THR A 157 -26.33 -3.06 3.28
CA THR A 157 -25.95 -3.62 1.99
C THR A 157 -26.63 -4.96 1.72
N GLU A 158 -27.12 -5.17 0.49
CA GLU A 158 -27.67 -6.44 0.04
C GLU A 158 -26.60 -7.41 -0.44
N GLY A 159 -25.44 -6.90 -0.83
CA GLY A 159 -24.32 -7.67 -1.38
C GLY A 159 -22.98 -7.33 -0.74
N LEU A 160 -21.93 -7.94 -1.27
CA LEU A 160 -20.56 -7.63 -0.90
C LEU A 160 -20.18 -6.22 -1.39
N LEU A 161 -19.72 -5.36 -0.48
CA LEU A 161 -19.11 -4.08 -0.83
C LEU A 161 -17.62 -4.11 -0.52
N TYR A 162 -16.81 -3.91 -1.53
CA TYR A 162 -15.35 -3.81 -1.41
C TYR A 162 -14.82 -2.80 -2.42
N ARG A 163 -13.68 -2.21 -2.11
CA ARG A 163 -13.08 -1.19 -2.94
C ARG A 163 -11.82 -1.66 -3.65
N ARG A 164 -11.10 -2.59 -3.09
CA ARG A 164 -9.89 -3.14 -3.69
C ARG A 164 -10.23 -4.24 -4.69
N GLY A 165 -10.44 -3.86 -5.93
CA GLY A 165 -10.46 -4.77 -7.07
C GLY A 165 -9.58 -4.18 -8.17
N ASN A 166 -8.88 -4.99 -8.97
CA ASN A 166 -7.97 -4.48 -10.01
C ASN A 166 -8.70 -3.64 -11.08
N PHE A 167 -9.98 -3.85 -11.25
CA PHE A 167 -10.76 -3.20 -12.32
C PHE A 167 -12.16 -2.76 -11.87
N ASN A 168 -12.38 -2.37 -10.69
CA ASN A 168 -13.64 -1.93 -10.14
C ASN A 168 -14.22 -2.86 -9.07
N GLY A 169 -14.09 -2.45 -7.83
CA GLY A 169 -14.82 -3.06 -6.72
C GLY A 169 -16.27 -2.58 -6.68
N THR A 170 -17.15 -3.35 -6.04
CA THR A 170 -18.56 -2.97 -5.88
C THR A 170 -18.75 -1.69 -5.08
N GLY A 171 -17.82 -1.37 -4.15
CA GLY A 171 -17.80 -0.09 -3.43
C GLY A 171 -17.36 1.07 -4.32
N ASP A 172 -16.45 0.84 -5.30
CA ASP A 172 -16.08 1.85 -6.30
C ASP A 172 -17.24 2.13 -7.22
N GLN A 173 -17.97 1.12 -7.68
CA GLN A 173 -19.15 1.30 -8.50
C GLN A 173 -20.20 2.15 -7.79
N LEU A 174 -20.46 1.89 -6.51
CA LEU A 174 -21.39 2.71 -5.73
C LEU A 174 -20.98 4.20 -5.69
N LEU A 175 -19.69 4.48 -5.53
CA LEU A 175 -19.17 5.85 -5.54
C LEU A 175 -19.26 6.50 -6.92
N LEU A 176 -18.96 5.75 -7.99
CA LEU A 176 -19.06 6.24 -9.36
C LEU A 176 -20.52 6.57 -9.73
N ASP A 177 -21.45 5.69 -9.41
CA ASP A 177 -22.88 5.90 -9.66
C ASP A 177 -23.39 7.13 -8.91
N ALA A 178 -22.99 7.30 -7.65
CA ALA A 178 -23.34 8.49 -6.87
C ALA A 178 -22.78 9.79 -7.47
N MET A 179 -21.54 9.77 -7.99
CA MET A 179 -20.96 10.94 -8.65
C MET A 179 -21.69 11.27 -9.96
N LEU A 180 -22.02 10.28 -10.76
CA LEU A 180 -22.80 10.48 -11.99
C LEU A 180 -24.17 11.09 -11.70
N GLU A 181 -24.89 10.53 -10.73
CA GLU A 181 -26.22 10.99 -10.37
C GLU A 181 -26.24 12.41 -9.80
N VAL A 182 -25.33 12.67 -8.82
CA VAL A 182 -25.30 13.96 -8.11
C VAL A 182 -24.75 15.08 -8.96
N GLN A 183 -23.77 14.80 -9.81
CA GLN A 183 -23.11 15.82 -10.65
C GLN A 183 -23.72 15.94 -12.05
N GLY A 184 -24.54 14.98 -12.48
CA GLY A 184 -25.10 14.95 -13.84
C GLY A 184 -24.03 14.82 -14.92
N ALA A 185 -22.95 14.10 -14.62
CA ALA A 185 -21.84 13.89 -15.54
C ALA A 185 -22.08 12.65 -16.42
N ASP A 186 -21.44 12.60 -17.60
CA ASP A 186 -21.52 11.44 -18.50
C ASP A 186 -20.54 10.33 -18.11
N ILE A 187 -19.44 10.68 -17.43
CA ILE A 187 -18.35 9.78 -17.04
C ILE A 187 -17.91 10.16 -15.63
N ALA A 188 -17.64 9.17 -14.78
CA ALA A 188 -17.05 9.35 -13.47
C ALA A 188 -15.73 8.59 -13.35
N PHE A 189 -14.77 9.21 -12.69
CA PHE A 189 -13.49 8.60 -12.33
C PHE A 189 -13.31 8.60 -10.82
N SER A 190 -12.84 7.50 -10.28
CA SER A 190 -12.44 7.37 -8.87
C SER A 190 -11.04 6.78 -8.79
N PRO A 191 -10.18 7.25 -7.87
CA PRO A 191 -8.86 6.66 -7.71
C PRO A 191 -8.94 5.19 -7.28
N GLY A 192 -8.55 4.26 -8.13
CA GLY A 192 -8.62 2.82 -7.88
C GLY A 192 -7.65 2.30 -6.81
N PHE A 193 -6.63 3.08 -6.46
CA PHE A 193 -5.65 2.73 -5.42
C PHE A 193 -6.16 2.95 -3.97
N ARG A 194 -7.43 3.25 -3.78
CA ARG A 194 -8.03 3.44 -2.46
C ARG A 194 -8.46 2.11 -1.86
N TRP A 195 -8.29 2.00 -0.57
CA TRP A 195 -8.66 0.83 0.21
C TRP A 195 -9.62 1.23 1.31
N GLY A 196 -10.60 0.41 1.55
CA GLY A 196 -11.56 0.59 2.62
C GLY A 196 -11.92 -0.75 3.25
N THR A 197 -12.76 -0.70 4.28
CA THR A 197 -13.24 -1.89 4.96
C THR A 197 -14.32 -2.57 4.12
N THR A 198 -14.14 -3.86 3.84
CA THR A 198 -15.14 -4.68 3.15
C THR A 198 -16.37 -4.91 4.02
N LEU A 199 -17.57 -4.78 3.45
CA LEU A 199 -18.85 -5.17 4.07
C LEU A 199 -19.41 -6.41 3.40
N LEU A 200 -19.86 -7.34 4.20
CA LEU A 200 -20.60 -8.51 3.76
C LEU A 200 -22.10 -8.19 3.65
N SER A 201 -22.82 -8.99 2.85
CA SER A 201 -24.28 -8.87 2.73
C SER A 201 -24.97 -8.78 4.09
N GLY A 202 -25.93 -7.88 4.23
CA GLY A 202 -26.70 -7.63 5.44
C GLY A 202 -26.01 -6.77 6.50
N GLN A 203 -24.77 -6.32 6.26
CA GLN A 203 -24.10 -5.44 7.20
C GLN A 203 -24.52 -3.97 7.03
N PRO A 204 -24.52 -3.17 8.12
CA PRO A 204 -24.86 -1.76 8.06
C PRO A 204 -23.75 -0.96 7.37
N ILE A 205 -24.16 -0.08 6.47
CA ILE A 205 -23.32 0.98 5.92
C ILE A 205 -23.39 2.14 6.90
N THR A 206 -22.36 2.31 7.71
CA THR A 206 -22.28 3.41 8.68
C THR A 206 -21.62 4.64 8.05
N ARG A 207 -21.78 5.79 8.69
CA ARG A 207 -21.05 7.00 8.30
C ARG A 207 -19.54 6.81 8.39
N GLU A 208 -19.05 6.08 9.41
CA GLU A 208 -17.63 5.75 9.52
C GLU A 208 -17.14 4.93 8.32
N TRP A 209 -17.90 3.91 7.93
CA TRP A 209 -17.56 3.10 6.76
C TRP A 209 -17.51 3.96 5.49
N LEU A 210 -18.49 4.84 5.30
CA LEU A 210 -18.51 5.74 4.15
C LEU A 210 -17.30 6.68 4.15
N MET A 211 -16.92 7.22 5.31
CA MET A 211 -15.73 8.07 5.45
C MET A 211 -14.44 7.29 5.18
N ASP A 212 -14.34 6.04 5.63
CA ASP A 212 -13.21 5.15 5.35
C ASP A 212 -13.10 4.85 3.84
N MET A 213 -14.22 4.54 3.19
CA MET A 213 -14.29 4.27 1.75
C MET A 213 -13.97 5.50 0.89
N THR A 214 -14.31 6.69 1.37
CA THR A 214 -14.09 7.96 0.66
C THR A 214 -12.92 8.75 1.20
N ALA A 215 -12.13 8.19 2.13
CA ALA A 215 -10.95 8.82 2.68
C ALA A 215 -9.93 9.13 1.58
N THR A 216 -9.88 10.37 1.17
CA THR A 216 -9.03 10.88 0.11
C THR A 216 -8.25 12.08 0.62
N THR A 217 -7.18 12.42 -0.07
CA THR A 217 -6.40 13.62 0.22
C THR A 217 -7.23 14.89 -0.01
N TYR A 218 -8.21 14.81 -0.92
CA TYR A 218 -9.11 15.90 -1.29
C TYR A 218 -10.54 15.52 -0.94
N SER A 219 -11.24 16.43 -0.29
CA SER A 219 -12.62 16.24 0.18
C SER A 219 -13.69 16.76 -0.79
N TYR A 220 -13.36 16.93 -2.06
CA TYR A 220 -14.28 17.45 -3.06
C TYR A 220 -14.21 16.61 -4.35
N ALA A 221 -15.33 16.54 -5.06
CA ALA A 221 -15.41 16.06 -6.43
C ALA A 221 -15.33 17.24 -7.40
N THR A 222 -14.68 17.05 -8.53
CA THR A 222 -14.58 18.05 -9.60
C THR A 222 -15.39 17.58 -10.81
N VAL A 223 -15.99 18.54 -11.51
CA VAL A 223 -16.61 18.31 -12.82
C VAL A 223 -15.83 19.12 -13.85
N THR A 224 -15.39 18.47 -14.90
CA THR A 224 -14.55 19.09 -15.94
C THR A 224 -14.97 18.57 -17.31
N GLU A 225 -15.10 19.48 -18.28
CA GLU A 225 -15.28 19.09 -19.68
C GLU A 225 -13.96 18.56 -20.24
N MET A 226 -14.03 17.39 -20.86
CA MET A 226 -12.88 16.74 -21.49
C MET A 226 -13.21 16.24 -22.89
N THR A 227 -12.24 16.32 -23.80
CA THR A 227 -12.38 15.65 -25.11
C THR A 227 -12.14 14.15 -24.97
N GLY A 228 -12.72 13.34 -25.85
CA GLY A 228 -12.43 11.90 -25.90
C GLY A 228 -10.93 11.61 -26.09
N ALA A 229 -10.21 12.48 -26.80
CA ALA A 229 -8.75 12.35 -26.95
C ALA A 229 -8.02 12.53 -25.61
N THR A 230 -8.43 13.50 -24.81
CA THR A 230 -7.86 13.69 -23.46
C THR A 230 -8.15 12.50 -22.55
N ILE A 231 -9.39 12.00 -22.55
CA ILE A 231 -9.78 10.82 -21.77
C ILE A 231 -8.92 9.62 -22.18
N LYS A 232 -8.76 9.39 -23.48
CA LYS A 232 -7.89 8.31 -23.99
C LYS A 232 -6.45 8.45 -23.47
N THR A 233 -5.89 9.65 -23.54
CA THR A 233 -4.53 9.90 -23.04
C THR A 233 -4.38 9.59 -21.54
N VAL A 234 -5.36 10.00 -20.73
CA VAL A 234 -5.37 9.69 -19.28
C VAL A 234 -5.41 8.17 -19.05
N MET A 235 -6.29 7.47 -19.79
CA MET A 235 -6.42 6.01 -19.63
C MET A 235 -5.16 5.26 -20.08
N GLU A 236 -4.52 5.69 -21.17
CA GLU A 236 -3.26 5.10 -21.65
C GLU A 236 -2.13 5.30 -20.62
N ASP A 237 -2.04 6.48 -20.01
CA ASP A 237 -1.03 6.80 -18.98
C ASP A 237 -1.23 5.93 -17.73
N VAL A 238 -2.48 5.78 -17.28
CA VAL A 238 -2.82 4.90 -16.15
C VAL A 238 -2.51 3.44 -16.48
N CYS A 239 -2.86 2.98 -17.68
CA CYS A 239 -2.55 1.62 -18.16
C CYS A 239 -1.03 1.38 -18.24
N ASP A 240 -0.26 2.35 -18.73
CA ASP A 240 1.20 2.24 -18.78
C ASP A 240 1.80 2.11 -17.38
N ASN A 241 1.27 2.87 -16.42
CA ASN A 241 1.68 2.71 -15.02
C ASN A 241 1.42 1.31 -14.47
N LEU A 242 0.27 0.69 -14.77
CA LEU A 242 -0.09 -0.63 -14.24
C LEU A 242 0.59 -1.79 -14.97
N PHE A 243 0.72 -1.68 -16.28
CA PHE A 243 1.12 -2.78 -17.16
C PHE A 243 2.50 -2.59 -17.79
N ASN A 244 3.27 -1.58 -17.36
CA ASN A 244 4.62 -1.40 -17.85
C ASN A 244 5.44 -2.67 -17.60
N PRO A 245 6.14 -3.23 -18.60
CA PRO A 245 6.95 -4.43 -18.42
C PRO A 245 8.14 -4.21 -17.50
N ASP A 246 8.56 -2.97 -17.29
CA ASP A 246 9.58 -2.59 -16.32
C ASP A 246 8.96 -2.10 -15.01
N PRO A 247 9.05 -2.87 -13.91
CA PRO A 247 8.48 -2.48 -12.61
C PRO A 247 8.95 -1.12 -12.09
N TYR A 248 10.11 -0.62 -12.53
CA TYR A 248 10.60 0.69 -12.11
C TYR A 248 9.80 1.88 -12.69
N TYR A 249 8.98 1.62 -13.69
CA TYR A 249 8.02 2.58 -14.24
C TYR A 249 6.59 2.37 -13.71
N GLN A 250 6.38 1.33 -12.90
CA GLN A 250 5.13 1.13 -12.18
C GLN A 250 5.22 1.82 -10.81
N HIS A 251 4.21 2.57 -10.41
CA HIS A 251 4.17 3.18 -9.07
C HIS A 251 3.09 2.59 -8.16
N GLY A 252 2.62 1.40 -8.52
CA GLY A 252 1.62 0.68 -7.76
C GLY A 252 0.27 1.39 -7.75
N GLY A 253 -0.77 0.63 -7.65
CA GLY A 253 -2.14 1.12 -7.64
C GLY A 253 -3.03 0.23 -8.47
N ASP A 254 -4.31 0.44 -8.32
CA ASP A 254 -5.36 -0.25 -9.08
C ASP A 254 -6.12 0.77 -9.96
N MET A 255 -6.69 0.31 -11.05
CA MET A 255 -7.58 1.10 -11.89
C MET A 255 -8.99 1.14 -11.33
#